data_cf69619c7d75f69ab4591811ea58cac9
#
_entry.id   cf69619c7d75f69ab4591811ea58cac9
#
_cell.length_a   1.000
_cell.length_b   1.000
_cell.length_c   1.000
_cell.angle_alpha   90.00
_cell.angle_beta   90.00
_cell.angle_gamma   90.00
#
_symmetry.space_group_name_H-M   'P 1'
#
loop_
_entity.id
_entity.type
_entity.pdbx_description
1 polymer ?
#
loop_
_entity_poly.entity_id
_entity_poly.type
_entity_poly.pdbx_seq_one_letter_code
_entity_poly.pdbx_strand_id
1 'polypeptide(L)'
;MWYFAYGSNLNSRAVAEWCRHYGYRPPSLKPAKPAVLDNYRLCFPIFSEYYGGGIADIVYDPGKYVSGALFELSEADLKVLDAKVGRKFDPVTEKDMGVYRRVDVKIAPLAKGEPVTAVTYQGISVEKYHIPPTQHYMDLVIQGAYSYGLSMMWISYLQSFSTQVGRKPRPPGYGDVSSKM
;
A
#
# COMPACT_ATOMS: atom_id res chain seq x y z
N MET A 1 -10.05 -4.03 -13.65
CA MET A 1 -8.60 -3.82 -13.89
C MET A 1 -7.80 -4.48 -12.77
N TRP A 2 -6.54 -4.83 -13.05
CA TRP A 2 -5.67 -5.42 -12.03
C TRP A 2 -5.08 -4.36 -11.12
N TYR A 3 -5.07 -4.63 -9.82
CA TYR A 3 -4.44 -3.83 -8.78
C TYR A 3 -3.43 -4.68 -8.00
N PHE A 4 -2.22 -4.20 -7.81
CA PHE A 4 -1.18 -4.87 -7.04
C PHE A 4 -1.02 -4.20 -5.67
N ALA A 5 -1.30 -4.94 -4.60
CA ALA A 5 -1.09 -4.51 -3.22
C ALA A 5 0.16 -5.13 -2.63
N TYR A 6 0.97 -4.32 -1.93
CA TYR A 6 2.22 -4.73 -1.27
C TYR A 6 2.37 -4.20 0.17
N GLY A 7 1.55 -3.22 0.57
CA GLY A 7 1.55 -2.59 1.90
C GLY A 7 0.30 -2.93 2.71
N SER A 8 -0.17 -2.00 3.55
CA SER A 8 -1.32 -2.23 4.45
C SER A 8 -2.64 -2.55 3.71
N ASN A 9 -2.75 -2.26 2.41
CA ASN A 9 -3.89 -2.68 1.60
C ASN A 9 -3.97 -4.20 1.38
N LEU A 10 -2.92 -4.96 1.70
CA LEU A 10 -2.99 -6.40 1.83
C LEU A 10 -3.94 -6.86 2.95
N ASN A 11 -4.19 -6.03 3.95
CA ASN A 11 -5.08 -6.37 5.06
C ASN A 11 -6.51 -5.93 4.75
N SER A 12 -7.31 -6.83 4.19
CA SER A 12 -8.71 -6.54 3.79
C SER A 12 -9.58 -6.10 4.96
N ARG A 13 -9.31 -6.60 6.18
CA ARG A 13 -10.02 -6.19 7.39
C ARG A 13 -9.72 -4.74 7.74
N ALA A 14 -8.44 -4.34 7.73
CA ALA A 14 -8.04 -2.96 7.99
C ALA A 14 -8.59 -1.99 6.93
N VAL A 15 -8.63 -2.41 5.64
CA VAL A 15 -9.28 -1.63 4.58
C VAL A 15 -10.77 -1.46 4.87
N ALA A 16 -11.47 -2.53 5.25
CA ALA A 16 -12.90 -2.48 5.57
C ALA A 16 -13.20 -1.63 6.81
N GLU A 17 -12.34 -1.67 7.83
CA GLU A 17 -12.46 -0.83 9.03
C GLU A 17 -12.29 0.65 8.70
N TRP A 18 -11.28 0.99 7.88
CA TRP A 18 -11.09 2.35 7.39
C TRP A 18 -12.30 2.84 6.59
N CYS A 19 -12.82 2.01 5.67
CA CYS A 19 -13.99 2.34 4.87
C CYS A 19 -15.23 2.62 5.72
N ARG A 20 -15.50 1.76 6.71
CA ARG A 20 -16.65 1.97 7.63
C ARG A 20 -16.53 3.28 8.40
N HIS A 21 -15.31 3.62 8.83
CA HIS A 21 -15.08 4.84 9.58
C HIS A 21 -15.35 6.11 8.73
N TYR A 22 -14.92 6.08 7.46
CA TYR A 22 -15.06 7.22 6.54
C TYR A 22 -16.32 7.18 5.66
N GLY A 23 -17.23 6.23 5.89
CA GLY A 23 -18.48 6.12 5.13
C GLY A 23 -18.33 5.60 3.70
N TYR A 24 -17.22 4.90 3.41
CA TYR A 24 -17.02 4.26 2.12
C TYR A 24 -17.55 2.81 2.13
N ARG A 25 -18.00 2.37 0.96
CA ARG A 25 -18.22 0.94 0.73
C ARG A 25 -16.85 0.26 0.57
N PRO A 26 -16.54 -0.80 1.34
CA PRO A 26 -15.30 -1.53 1.18
C PRO A 26 -15.14 -2.12 -0.23
N PRO A 27 -13.96 -2.00 -0.86
CA PRO A 27 -13.68 -2.64 -2.14
C PRO A 27 -13.65 -4.15 -1.98
N SER A 28 -13.98 -4.87 -3.05
CA SER A 28 -13.87 -6.33 -3.08
C SER A 28 -12.41 -6.74 -3.30
N LEU A 29 -11.72 -7.09 -2.22
CA LEU A 29 -10.33 -7.58 -2.29
C LEU A 29 -10.26 -9.12 -2.44
N LYS A 30 -11.24 -9.72 -3.12
CA LYS A 30 -11.30 -11.15 -3.46
C LYS A 30 -11.91 -11.30 -4.87
N PRO A 31 -11.48 -12.31 -5.66
CA PRO A 31 -10.34 -13.21 -5.43
C PRO A 31 -8.99 -12.49 -5.60
N ALA A 32 -7.98 -12.96 -4.85
CA ALA A 32 -6.62 -12.46 -4.94
C ALA A 32 -5.66 -13.55 -5.42
N LYS A 33 -4.60 -13.14 -6.11
CA LYS A 33 -3.54 -14.03 -6.58
C LYS A 33 -2.21 -13.54 -6.02
N PRO A 34 -1.42 -14.38 -5.31
CA PRO A 34 -0.05 -14.03 -4.96
C PRO A 34 0.75 -13.68 -6.22
N ALA A 35 1.55 -12.65 -6.15
CA ALA A 35 2.28 -12.14 -7.31
C ALA A 35 3.57 -11.42 -6.91
N VAL A 36 4.43 -11.17 -7.90
CA VAL A 36 5.72 -10.55 -7.71
C VAL A 36 5.87 -9.37 -8.67
N LEU A 37 6.38 -8.26 -8.16
CA LEU A 37 6.85 -7.11 -8.90
C LEU A 37 8.38 -7.14 -8.94
N ASP A 38 8.94 -7.51 -10.09
CA ASP A 38 10.39 -7.59 -10.29
C ASP A 38 11.02 -6.21 -10.47
N ASN A 39 12.33 -6.11 -10.13
CA ASN A 39 13.14 -4.91 -10.23
C ASN A 39 12.66 -3.75 -9.35
N TYR A 40 12.00 -4.06 -8.25
CA TYR A 40 11.62 -3.11 -7.22
C TYR A 40 12.02 -3.62 -5.84
N ARG A 41 12.29 -2.73 -4.91
CA ARG A 41 12.42 -3.04 -3.48
C ARG A 41 11.37 -2.32 -2.66
N LEU A 42 10.97 -2.95 -1.56
CA LEU A 42 10.11 -2.35 -0.55
C LEU A 42 10.94 -1.37 0.31
N CYS A 43 10.36 -0.22 0.60
CA CYS A 43 10.94 0.80 1.47
C CYS A 43 9.86 1.52 2.28
N PHE A 44 10.28 2.36 3.24
CA PHE A 44 9.39 3.10 4.14
C PHE A 44 9.84 4.56 4.21
N PRO A 45 9.74 5.33 3.14
CA PRO A 45 10.25 6.70 3.08
C PRO A 45 9.18 7.76 3.35
N ILE A 46 7.95 7.37 3.68
CA ILE A 46 6.81 8.27 3.85
C ILE A 46 6.35 8.18 5.31
N PHE A 47 6.34 9.32 6.01
CA PHE A 47 5.77 9.36 7.36
C PHE A 47 4.25 9.45 7.30
N SER A 48 3.58 8.63 8.06
CA SER A 48 2.12 8.65 8.24
C SER A 48 1.77 9.10 9.65
N GLU A 49 1.09 10.23 9.76
CA GLU A 49 0.52 10.69 11.04
C GLU A 49 -0.49 9.69 11.61
N TYR A 50 -1.25 9.02 10.74
CA TYR A 50 -2.23 8.03 11.14
C TYR A 50 -1.58 6.82 11.82
N TYR A 51 -0.49 6.29 11.24
CA TYR A 51 0.23 5.14 11.80
C TYR A 51 1.32 5.54 12.78
N GLY A 52 1.74 6.81 12.81
CA GLY A 52 2.81 7.33 13.66
C GLY A 52 4.20 6.83 13.28
N GLY A 53 4.42 6.48 12.02
CA GLY A 53 5.68 5.95 11.52
C GLY A 53 5.72 5.82 10.00
N GLY A 54 6.77 5.19 9.50
CA GLY A 54 6.95 4.94 8.08
C GLY A 54 5.88 4.03 7.49
N ILE A 55 5.43 4.34 6.27
CA ILE A 55 4.53 3.48 5.49
C ILE A 55 5.20 3.01 4.22
N ALA A 56 4.72 1.86 3.72
CA ALA A 56 5.32 1.14 2.60
C ALA A 56 5.25 1.93 1.29
N ASP A 57 6.36 1.94 0.59
CA ASP A 57 6.52 2.41 -0.78
C ASP A 57 7.40 1.45 -1.56
N ILE A 58 7.43 1.59 -2.88
CA ILE A 58 8.26 0.82 -3.79
C ILE A 58 9.17 1.73 -4.60
N VAL A 59 10.41 1.33 -4.77
CA VAL A 59 11.39 2.04 -5.59
C VAL A 59 12.04 1.07 -6.57
N TYR A 60 12.27 1.53 -7.80
CA TYR A 60 12.96 0.74 -8.81
C TYR A 60 14.36 0.38 -8.33
N ASP A 61 14.68 -0.91 -8.32
CA ASP A 61 15.96 -1.48 -7.87
C ASP A 61 16.21 -2.80 -8.61
N PRO A 62 17.02 -2.79 -9.69
CA PRO A 62 17.23 -3.96 -10.53
C PRO A 62 17.73 -5.17 -9.74
N GLY A 63 17.15 -6.33 -10.01
CA GLY A 63 17.49 -7.60 -9.37
C GLY A 63 16.85 -7.81 -8.01
N LYS A 64 16.07 -6.85 -7.50
CA LYS A 64 15.19 -7.01 -6.33
C LYS A 64 13.77 -7.34 -6.75
N TYR A 65 12.93 -7.72 -5.78
CA TYR A 65 11.51 -7.94 -6.04
C TYR A 65 10.68 -7.54 -4.82
N VAL A 66 9.40 -7.27 -5.07
CA VAL A 66 8.38 -7.05 -4.05
C VAL A 66 7.28 -8.09 -4.24
N SER A 67 7.03 -8.88 -3.20
CA SER A 67 5.91 -9.81 -3.22
C SER A 67 4.64 -9.15 -2.68
N GLY A 68 3.51 -9.46 -3.30
CA GLY A 68 2.23 -8.88 -2.97
C GLY A 68 1.07 -9.72 -3.52
N ALA A 69 -0.10 -9.11 -3.63
CA ALA A 69 -1.28 -9.76 -4.16
C ALA A 69 -1.93 -8.93 -5.27
N LEU A 70 -2.37 -9.61 -6.32
CA LEU A 70 -3.17 -9.07 -7.42
C LEU A 70 -4.65 -9.22 -7.12
N PHE A 71 -5.38 -8.14 -7.29
CA PHE A 71 -6.84 -8.08 -7.18
C PHE A 71 -7.44 -7.59 -8.49
N GLU A 72 -8.56 -8.14 -8.88
CA GLU A 72 -9.35 -7.57 -9.96
C GLU A 72 -10.39 -6.62 -9.36
N LEU A 73 -10.24 -5.33 -9.64
CA LEU A 73 -11.05 -4.26 -9.06
C LEU A 73 -11.77 -3.46 -10.14
N SER A 74 -12.92 -2.91 -9.77
CA SER A 74 -13.58 -1.85 -10.55
C SER A 74 -12.87 -0.51 -10.35
N GLU A 75 -13.10 0.44 -11.24
CA GLU A 75 -12.61 1.82 -11.04
C GLU A 75 -13.22 2.47 -9.78
N ALA A 76 -14.46 2.10 -9.43
CA ALA A 76 -15.09 2.57 -8.20
C ALA A 76 -14.35 2.07 -6.95
N ASP A 77 -13.92 0.79 -6.94
CA ASP A 77 -13.12 0.23 -5.86
C ASP A 77 -11.74 0.89 -5.75
N LEU A 78 -11.10 1.16 -6.90
CA LEU A 78 -9.82 1.88 -6.92
C LEU A 78 -9.93 3.31 -6.39
N LYS A 79 -11.03 4.02 -6.67
CA LYS A 79 -11.26 5.36 -6.10
C LYS A 79 -11.36 5.34 -4.57
N VAL A 80 -11.91 4.27 -4.00
CA VAL A 80 -11.90 4.09 -2.54
C VAL A 80 -10.48 3.91 -2.01
N LEU A 81 -9.65 3.11 -2.69
CA LEU A 81 -8.24 2.96 -2.32
C LEU A 81 -7.44 4.24 -2.52
N ASP A 82 -7.72 5.04 -3.57
CA ASP A 82 -7.13 6.37 -3.76
C ASP A 82 -7.35 7.25 -2.53
N ALA A 83 -8.60 7.33 -2.07
CA ALA A 83 -8.93 8.10 -0.87
C ALA A 83 -8.16 7.59 0.36
N LYS A 84 -8.09 6.25 0.52
CA LYS A 84 -7.39 5.63 1.65
C LYS A 84 -5.88 5.90 1.66
N VAL A 85 -5.23 5.91 0.50
CA VAL A 85 -3.78 6.18 0.41
C VAL A 85 -3.45 7.68 0.30
N GLY A 86 -4.45 8.55 0.30
CA GLY A 86 -4.25 9.99 0.20
C GLY A 86 -3.82 10.44 -1.20
N ARG A 87 -4.23 9.72 -2.24
CA ARG A 87 -4.09 10.18 -3.62
C ARG A 87 -5.05 11.33 -3.88
N LYS A 88 -4.58 12.41 -4.50
CA LYS A 88 -5.37 13.53 -5.00
C LYS A 88 -5.02 13.73 -6.46
N PHE A 89 -5.98 13.50 -7.35
CA PHE A 89 -5.79 13.71 -8.79
C PHE A 89 -6.42 15.02 -9.22
N ASP A 90 -5.64 15.86 -9.88
CA ASP A 90 -6.12 17.11 -10.49
C ASP A 90 -6.44 16.84 -11.98
N PRO A 91 -7.72 16.85 -12.37
CA PRO A 91 -8.12 16.56 -13.74
C PRO A 91 -7.75 17.68 -14.73
N VAL A 92 -7.43 18.90 -14.25
CA VAL A 92 -7.06 20.02 -15.11
C VAL A 92 -5.61 19.92 -15.55
N THR A 93 -4.73 19.59 -14.63
CA THR A 93 -3.28 19.43 -14.90
C THR A 93 -2.89 17.99 -15.22
N GLU A 94 -3.83 17.03 -15.08
CA GLU A 94 -3.63 15.60 -15.23
C GLU A 94 -2.51 15.05 -14.32
N LYS A 95 -2.32 15.67 -13.13
CA LYS A 95 -1.27 15.32 -12.19
C LYS A 95 -1.84 14.70 -10.92
N ASP A 96 -1.12 13.71 -10.44
CA ASP A 96 -1.31 13.22 -9.08
C ASP A 96 -0.64 14.17 -8.08
N MET A 97 -1.42 14.55 -7.09
CA MET A 97 -1.01 15.33 -5.92
C MET A 97 -1.34 14.51 -4.66
N GLY A 98 -0.78 14.88 -3.54
CA GLY A 98 -1.02 14.16 -2.28
C GLY A 98 0.12 13.21 -1.93
N VAL A 99 -0.19 12.09 -1.28
CA VAL A 99 0.84 11.17 -0.73
C VAL A 99 1.33 10.18 -1.77
N TYR A 100 0.40 9.56 -2.50
CA TYR A 100 0.68 8.54 -3.51
C TYR A 100 0.12 8.92 -4.87
N ARG A 101 0.73 8.37 -5.91
CA ARG A 101 0.22 8.34 -7.29
C ARG A 101 -0.08 6.92 -7.73
N ARG A 102 -0.96 6.75 -8.69
CA ARG A 102 -1.11 5.49 -9.42
C ARG A 102 0.03 5.33 -10.42
N VAL A 103 0.59 4.15 -10.51
CA VAL A 103 1.56 3.77 -11.54
C VAL A 103 1.20 2.41 -12.12
N ASP A 104 1.42 2.26 -13.42
CA ASP A 104 1.28 0.97 -14.10
C ASP A 104 2.57 0.18 -13.98
N VAL A 105 2.44 -1.08 -13.57
CA VAL A 105 3.56 -2.00 -13.40
C VAL A 105 3.28 -3.34 -14.09
N LYS A 106 4.34 -4.03 -14.49
CA LYS A 106 4.25 -5.40 -15.00
C LYS A 106 4.43 -6.36 -13.84
N ILE A 107 3.43 -7.20 -13.62
CA ILE A 107 3.38 -8.17 -12.52
C ILE A 107 3.42 -9.58 -13.07
N ALA A 108 4.31 -10.39 -12.52
CA ALA A 108 4.36 -11.82 -12.78
C ALA A 108 3.50 -12.57 -11.74
N PRO A 109 2.43 -13.28 -12.14
CA PRO A 109 1.70 -14.15 -11.24
C PRO A 109 2.60 -15.30 -10.78
N LEU A 110 2.52 -15.69 -9.49
CA LEU A 110 3.28 -16.85 -8.97
C LEU A 110 2.76 -18.19 -9.50
N ALA A 111 1.47 -18.28 -9.83
CA ALA A 111 0.93 -19.38 -10.61
C ALA A 111 1.28 -19.21 -12.10
N LYS A 112 1.35 -20.32 -12.86
CA LYS A 112 1.56 -20.25 -14.32
C LYS A 112 0.60 -19.25 -14.96
N GLY A 113 1.13 -18.27 -15.67
CA GLY A 113 0.36 -17.22 -16.34
C GLY A 113 1.27 -16.17 -16.95
N GLU A 114 0.73 -15.44 -17.94
CA GLU A 114 1.43 -14.34 -18.56
C GLU A 114 1.48 -13.13 -17.62
N PRO A 115 2.57 -12.32 -17.68
CA PRO A 115 2.63 -11.08 -16.94
C PRO A 115 1.47 -10.15 -17.30
N VAL A 116 0.89 -9.53 -16.28
CA VAL A 116 -0.22 -8.59 -16.44
C VAL A 116 0.21 -7.16 -16.13
N THR A 117 -0.42 -6.19 -16.78
CA THR A 117 -0.31 -4.80 -16.35
C THR A 117 -1.29 -4.56 -15.20
N ALA A 118 -0.77 -4.09 -14.09
CA ALA A 118 -1.56 -3.76 -12.92
C ALA A 118 -1.27 -2.33 -12.46
N VAL A 119 -2.29 -1.68 -11.92
CA VAL A 119 -2.14 -0.42 -11.19
C VAL A 119 -1.58 -0.71 -9.80
N THR A 120 -0.65 0.09 -9.34
CA THR A 120 -0.23 0.12 -7.93
C THR A 120 -0.01 1.55 -7.46
N TYR A 121 0.34 1.74 -6.20
CA TYR A 121 0.62 3.04 -5.64
C TYR A 121 2.13 3.23 -5.43
N GLN A 122 2.62 4.43 -5.74
CA GLN A 122 4.00 4.85 -5.48
C GLN A 122 3.99 6.24 -4.88
N GLY A 123 4.85 6.49 -3.90
CA GLY A 123 4.98 7.78 -3.24
C GLY A 123 5.36 8.91 -4.20
N ILE A 124 4.80 10.10 -3.98
CA ILE A 124 5.11 11.30 -4.78
C ILE A 124 6.29 12.05 -4.15
N SER A 125 6.17 12.36 -2.85
CA SER A 125 7.22 13.03 -2.08
C SER A 125 7.71 12.06 -1.02
N VAL A 126 8.93 11.60 -1.19
CA VAL A 126 9.53 10.59 -0.33
C VAL A 126 10.80 11.12 0.32
N GLU A 127 11.03 10.73 1.56
CA GLU A 127 12.27 11.03 2.25
C GLU A 127 13.42 10.21 1.67
N LYS A 128 14.62 10.75 1.73
CA LYS A 128 15.82 10.05 1.25
C LYS A 128 16.29 8.96 2.21
N TYR A 129 15.71 8.90 3.41
CA TYR A 129 16.06 7.97 4.47
C TYR A 129 14.89 7.06 4.83
N HIS A 130 15.23 5.94 5.45
CA HIS A 130 14.26 5.01 5.98
C HIS A 130 13.61 5.58 7.25
N ILE A 131 12.28 5.61 7.26
CA ILE A 131 11.49 5.92 8.45
C ILE A 131 11.01 4.60 9.04
N PRO A 132 11.41 4.20 10.25
CA PRO A 132 10.96 2.95 10.83
C PRO A 132 9.42 2.89 10.89
N PRO A 133 8.79 1.82 10.35
CA PRO A 133 7.35 1.62 10.52
C PRO A 133 7.02 1.31 11.98
N THR A 134 5.78 1.51 12.37
CA THR A 134 5.33 1.03 13.68
C THR A 134 5.09 -0.48 13.65
N GLN A 135 5.18 -1.13 14.82
CA GLN A 135 4.84 -2.55 14.94
C GLN A 135 3.41 -2.82 14.44
N HIS A 136 2.46 -1.98 14.84
CA HIS A 136 1.07 -2.09 14.37
C HIS A 136 0.94 -2.07 12.84
N TYR A 137 1.66 -1.15 12.17
CA TYR A 137 1.62 -1.09 10.70
C TYR A 137 2.20 -2.37 10.07
N MET A 138 3.33 -2.85 10.59
CA MET A 138 3.94 -4.09 10.08
C MET A 138 3.06 -5.31 10.33
N ASP A 139 2.39 -5.38 11.47
CA ASP A 139 1.43 -6.45 11.77
C ASP A 139 0.30 -6.50 10.73
N LEU A 140 -0.22 -5.35 10.29
CA LEU A 140 -1.23 -5.31 9.22
C LEU A 140 -0.69 -5.86 7.89
N VAL A 141 0.53 -5.47 7.51
CA VAL A 141 1.17 -5.93 6.27
C VAL A 141 1.43 -7.44 6.33
N ILE A 142 1.99 -7.91 7.44
CA ILE A 142 2.33 -9.32 7.66
C ILE A 142 1.07 -10.20 7.70
N GLN A 143 0.03 -9.79 8.41
CA GLN A 143 -1.27 -10.50 8.43
C GLN A 143 -1.89 -10.58 7.04
N GLY A 144 -1.82 -9.48 6.27
CA GLY A 144 -2.26 -9.48 4.88
C GLY A 144 -1.45 -10.45 4.02
N ALA A 145 -0.13 -10.48 4.18
CA ALA A 145 0.76 -11.40 3.48
C ALA A 145 0.42 -12.88 3.77
N TYR A 146 0.15 -13.23 5.02
CA TYR A 146 -0.35 -14.56 5.40
C TYR A 146 -1.71 -14.86 4.76
N SER A 147 -2.64 -13.91 4.82
CA SER A 147 -4.01 -14.10 4.32
C SER A 147 -4.09 -14.41 2.83
N TYR A 148 -3.11 -13.92 2.06
CA TYR A 148 -3.04 -14.13 0.60
C TYR A 148 -1.95 -15.13 0.19
N GLY A 149 -1.39 -15.89 1.14
CA GLY A 149 -0.48 -16.99 0.84
C GLY A 149 0.87 -16.53 0.26
N LEU A 150 1.39 -15.38 0.65
CA LEU A 150 2.73 -14.97 0.26
C LEU A 150 3.77 -15.91 0.89
N SER A 151 4.94 -16.05 0.24
CA SER A 151 5.96 -17.00 0.68
C SER A 151 6.46 -16.71 2.08
N MET A 152 6.81 -17.77 2.82
CA MET A 152 7.41 -17.62 4.17
C MET A 152 8.72 -16.84 4.13
N MET A 153 9.47 -16.93 3.04
CA MET A 153 10.69 -16.14 2.84
C MET A 153 10.37 -14.64 2.78
N TRP A 154 9.32 -14.24 2.07
CA TRP A 154 8.86 -12.85 2.03
C TRP A 154 8.35 -12.38 3.39
N ILE A 155 7.57 -13.22 4.09
CA ILE A 155 7.07 -12.91 5.43
C ILE A 155 8.23 -12.71 6.41
N SER A 156 9.25 -13.58 6.39
CA SER A 156 10.46 -13.42 7.20
C SER A 156 11.21 -12.13 6.86
N TYR A 157 11.27 -11.76 5.58
CA TYR A 157 11.82 -10.48 5.16
C TYR A 157 11.05 -9.29 5.74
N LEU A 158 9.71 -9.33 5.71
CA LEU A 158 8.87 -8.29 6.34
C LEU A 158 9.11 -8.20 7.86
N GLN A 159 9.29 -9.33 8.53
CA GLN A 159 9.58 -9.39 9.97
C GLN A 159 10.97 -8.88 10.34
N SER A 160 11.89 -8.82 9.39
CA SER A 160 13.26 -8.33 9.62
C SER A 160 13.38 -6.81 9.70
N PHE A 161 12.35 -6.07 9.31
CA PHE A 161 12.36 -4.61 9.44
C PHE A 161 12.28 -4.17 10.89
N SER A 162 13.21 -3.31 11.30
CA SER A 162 13.15 -2.66 12.60
C SER A 162 11.90 -1.79 12.72
N THR A 163 11.17 -1.97 13.79
CA THR A 163 9.96 -1.20 14.08
C THR A 163 10.20 -0.21 15.21
N GLN A 164 9.41 0.86 15.25
CA GLN A 164 9.40 1.78 16.36
C GLN A 164 8.12 1.61 17.20
N VAL A 165 8.20 1.99 18.47
CA VAL A 165 7.02 2.11 19.31
C VAL A 165 6.26 3.34 18.83
N GLY A 166 5.26 3.13 17.98
CA GLY A 166 4.41 4.20 17.49
C GLY A 166 3.49 4.72 18.59
N ARG A 167 3.10 5.98 18.50
CA ARG A 167 1.90 6.46 19.19
C ARG A 167 0.72 5.62 18.68
N LYS A 168 -0.24 5.29 19.56
CA LYS A 168 -1.49 4.64 19.10
C LYS A 168 -2.02 5.38 17.87
N PRO A 169 -2.49 4.66 16.82
CA PRO A 169 -3.10 5.31 15.67
C PRO A 169 -4.09 6.36 16.16
N ARG A 170 -3.94 7.60 15.73
CA ARG A 170 -4.95 8.61 16.06
C ARG A 170 -6.25 8.17 15.39
N PRO A 171 -7.38 8.19 16.11
CA PRO A 171 -8.65 7.93 15.45
C PRO A 171 -8.76 8.89 14.28
N PRO A 172 -9.19 8.39 13.10
CA PRO A 172 -9.46 9.24 11.96
C PRO A 172 -10.45 10.33 12.37
N GLY A 173 -10.14 11.58 12.07
CA GLY A 173 -10.98 12.73 12.45
C GLY A 173 -10.25 13.82 13.22
N TYR A 174 -9.04 13.60 13.68
CA TYR A 174 -8.20 14.70 14.18
C TYR A 174 -7.39 15.28 13.02
N GLY A 175 -8.01 16.23 12.41
CA GLY A 175 -7.59 17.38 11.65
C GLY A 175 -6.22 17.33 11.01
N ASP A 176 -6.24 17.20 9.72
CA ASP A 176 -5.34 17.96 8.87
C ASP A 176 -5.83 19.42 8.89
N VAL A 177 -5.57 20.13 9.98
CA VAL A 177 -5.86 21.57 10.11
C VAL A 177 -4.54 22.37 10.10
N SER A 178 -3.53 21.87 9.40
CA SER A 178 -2.26 22.62 9.23
C SER A 178 -1.95 22.96 7.76
N SER A 179 -2.98 23.29 6.99
CA SER A 179 -2.78 23.99 5.71
C SER A 179 -3.71 25.18 5.57
N LYS A 180 -3.66 26.07 6.58
CA LYS A 180 -4.09 27.46 6.45
C LYS A 180 -3.09 28.33 7.21
N MET A 181 -2.02 28.68 6.51
CA MET A 181 -1.34 29.99 6.54
C MET A 181 -0.43 30.04 5.32
#